data_5fdb6b6d70566dd08fa7714d5d86788b
#
_entry.id   5fdb6b6d70566dd08fa7714d5d86788b
#
_cell.length_a   1.000
_cell.length_b   1.000
_cell.length_c   1.000
_cell.angle_alpha   90.00
_cell.angle_beta   90.00
_cell.angle_gamma   90.00
#
_symmetry.space_group_name_H-M   'P 1'
#
loop_
_entity.id
_entity.type
_entity.pdbx_description
1 polymer ?
#
loop_
_entity_poly.entity_id
_entity_poly.type
_entity_poly.pdbx_seq_one_letter_code
_entity_poly.pdbx_strand_id
1 'polypeptide(L)'
;MNIPMPQSRQAILPTNPAKISRRQAMGRVGALGGAFLAWSFLGDAFAQSASTPDAIVEMRKMMAATPPVTTKLAEGLHLIAGPGGNIGVFTWPEGKLAIDSGVAGASDAILLQMDSFGPQPLRILINTHWHYDHTDGNEAFRKKGALIVSHENVRNRMSSAQYIDFFHAHIPASPSAALPESTFPSSTSFNLGTEEIRVTHVPPAHTDGDSFIQFVNANVVHTGDLGFNGFYPFIDYSTGGKVDGMIAGVNKVLTICNNATKIIPGHGPVMTTAELKQYRDMLVDVAERVRKLKKQGRDVAGVVAAKPTAKYDENHKGFFTPDQFATIVYSSL
;
A
#
# COMPACT_ATOMS: atom_id res chain seq x y z
N MET A 1 -44.27 -11.64 65.40
CA MET A 1 -43.64 -12.60 64.49
C MET A 1 -42.54 -11.85 63.73
N ASN A 2 -41.29 -12.01 64.15
CA ASN A 2 -40.12 -11.36 63.55
C ASN A 2 -39.53 -12.33 62.52
N ILE A 3 -39.42 -11.88 61.27
CA ILE A 3 -38.72 -12.60 60.22
C ILE A 3 -37.34 -11.94 60.03
N PRO A 4 -36.24 -12.69 60.13
CA PRO A 4 -34.90 -12.09 60.00
C PRO A 4 -34.51 -11.95 58.53
N MET A 5 -33.90 -10.82 58.19
CA MET A 5 -33.28 -10.49 56.90
C MET A 5 -31.93 -11.27 56.74
N PRO A 6 -31.61 -11.74 55.52
CA PRO A 6 -30.33 -12.42 55.27
C PRO A 6 -29.19 -11.41 55.08
N GLN A 7 -28.04 -11.75 55.69
CA GLN A 7 -26.79 -10.98 55.64
C GLN A 7 -26.18 -10.96 54.22
N SER A 8 -25.71 -9.79 53.84
CA SER A 8 -24.93 -9.52 52.60
C SER A 8 -23.61 -10.29 52.57
N ARG A 9 -23.42 -11.16 51.60
CA ARG A 9 -22.11 -11.73 51.25
C ARG A 9 -21.25 -10.68 50.59
N GLN A 10 -20.16 -10.29 51.18
CA GLN A 10 -19.06 -9.53 50.55
C GLN A 10 -18.44 -10.37 49.42
N ALA A 11 -18.46 -9.84 48.22
CA ALA A 11 -17.73 -10.41 47.09
C ALA A 11 -16.23 -10.11 47.25
N ILE A 12 -15.44 -11.16 47.35
CA ILE A 12 -13.97 -11.11 47.32
C ILE A 12 -13.55 -10.89 45.86
N LEU A 13 -12.95 -9.74 45.58
CA LEU A 13 -12.27 -9.47 44.31
C LEU A 13 -10.96 -10.29 44.23
N PRO A 14 -10.71 -11.02 43.15
CA PRO A 14 -9.42 -11.66 42.95
C PRO A 14 -8.39 -10.60 42.51
N THR A 15 -7.41 -10.37 43.34
CA THR A 15 -6.15 -9.69 43.02
C THR A 15 -5.25 -10.67 42.30
N ASN A 16 -4.99 -10.48 41.02
CA ASN A 16 -3.68 -10.57 40.37
C ASN A 16 -3.81 -10.56 38.84
N PRO A 17 -3.23 -9.64 38.06
CA PRO A 17 -3.14 -9.77 36.64
C PRO A 17 -2.09 -10.86 36.32
N ALA A 18 -2.55 -11.99 35.77
CA ALA A 18 -1.68 -13.05 35.30
C ALA A 18 -0.65 -12.49 34.33
N LYS A 19 0.63 -12.60 34.68
CA LYS A 19 1.76 -12.30 33.79
C LYS A 19 1.67 -13.19 32.58
N ILE A 20 1.31 -12.62 31.42
CA ILE A 20 1.36 -13.29 30.13
C ILE A 20 2.82 -13.69 29.88
N SER A 21 3.10 -14.97 29.75
CA SER A 21 4.45 -15.46 29.48
C SER A 21 4.90 -15.04 28.09
N ARG A 22 6.22 -14.79 27.91
CA ARG A 22 6.82 -14.44 26.60
C ARG A 22 6.45 -15.44 25.49
N ARG A 23 6.17 -16.70 25.81
CA ARG A 23 5.69 -17.73 24.86
C ARG A 23 4.26 -17.51 24.39
N GLN A 24 3.37 -16.95 25.22
CA GLN A 24 1.98 -16.65 24.83
C GLN A 24 1.88 -15.34 24.04
N ALA A 25 2.80 -14.39 24.23
CA ALA A 25 2.93 -13.20 23.38
C ALA A 25 3.42 -13.55 21.99
N MET A 26 4.35 -14.52 21.84
CA MET A 26 4.85 -14.97 20.52
C MET A 26 3.82 -15.77 19.72
N GLY A 27 2.85 -16.43 20.35
CA GLY A 27 1.80 -17.19 19.65
C GLY A 27 0.73 -16.32 18.95
N ARG A 28 0.61 -15.04 19.30
CA ARG A 28 -0.33 -14.09 18.64
C ARG A 28 0.32 -13.24 17.53
N VAL A 29 1.64 -13.25 17.43
CA VAL A 29 2.42 -12.60 16.35
C VAL A 29 2.53 -13.51 15.11
N GLY A 30 2.25 -14.82 15.24
CA GLY A 30 2.48 -15.82 14.19
C GLY A 30 1.61 -15.68 12.93
N ALA A 31 0.46 -15.03 12.99
CA ALA A 31 -0.40 -14.84 11.80
C ALA A 31 -0.03 -13.59 10.97
N LEU A 32 0.60 -12.58 11.58
CA LEU A 32 1.11 -11.40 10.88
C LEU A 32 2.56 -11.59 10.40
N GLY A 33 3.31 -12.54 11.01
CA GLY A 33 4.71 -12.80 10.70
C GLY A 33 4.94 -13.55 9.37
N GLY A 34 3.95 -14.28 8.85
CA GLY A 34 4.11 -15.07 7.62
C GLY A 34 4.25 -14.21 6.37
N ALA A 35 3.47 -13.15 6.25
CA ALA A 35 3.59 -12.21 5.13
C ALA A 35 4.87 -11.38 5.22
N PHE A 36 5.27 -10.98 6.44
CA PHE A 36 6.49 -10.20 6.67
C PHE A 36 7.77 -10.99 6.35
N LEU A 37 7.80 -12.31 6.66
CA LEU A 37 8.93 -13.18 6.32
C LEU A 37 9.03 -13.42 4.81
N ALA A 38 7.92 -13.59 4.10
CA ALA A 38 7.93 -13.73 2.65
C ALA A 38 8.50 -12.48 1.95
N TRP A 39 8.15 -11.28 2.42
CA TRP A 39 8.66 -10.01 1.90
C TRP A 39 10.14 -9.77 2.23
N SER A 40 10.64 -10.23 3.39
CA SER A 40 12.08 -10.10 3.75
C SER A 40 12.97 -10.96 2.86
N PHE A 41 12.54 -12.18 2.49
CA PHE A 41 13.27 -13.02 1.53
C PHE A 41 13.17 -12.49 0.09
N LEU A 42 12.09 -11.79 -0.26
CA LEU A 42 11.92 -11.12 -1.55
C LEU A 42 12.87 -9.92 -1.70
N GLY A 43 13.14 -9.18 -0.62
CA GLY A 43 13.98 -7.98 -0.63
C GLY A 43 15.40 -8.21 -1.12
N ASP A 44 16.06 -9.28 -0.67
CA ASP A 44 17.43 -9.59 -1.11
C ASP A 44 17.46 -10.07 -2.58
N ALA A 45 16.43 -10.79 -3.04
CA ALA A 45 16.30 -11.18 -4.44
C ALA A 45 15.97 -9.97 -5.35
N PHE A 46 15.18 -9.00 -4.87
CA PHE A 46 14.88 -7.74 -5.55
C PHE A 46 16.15 -6.89 -5.72
N ALA A 47 16.97 -6.77 -4.68
CA ALA A 47 18.19 -5.96 -4.73
C ALA A 47 19.19 -6.47 -5.78
N GLN A 48 19.20 -7.78 -6.06
CA GLN A 48 20.09 -8.40 -7.05
C GLN A 48 19.50 -8.39 -8.48
N SER A 49 18.17 -8.41 -8.64
CA SER A 49 17.51 -8.50 -9.94
C SER A 49 17.23 -7.13 -10.60
N ALA A 50 17.25 -6.04 -9.82
CA ALA A 50 16.88 -4.70 -10.28
C ALA A 50 17.76 -4.12 -11.42
N SER A 51 18.82 -4.81 -11.83
CA SER A 51 19.73 -4.38 -12.90
C SER A 51 19.68 -5.24 -14.17
N THR A 52 18.75 -6.19 -14.29
CA THR A 52 18.61 -7.05 -15.47
C THR A 52 17.40 -6.67 -16.32
N PRO A 53 17.43 -6.80 -17.67
CA PRO A 53 16.29 -6.52 -18.53
C PRO A 53 15.01 -7.32 -18.17
N ASP A 54 15.18 -8.45 -17.47
CA ASP A 54 14.10 -9.35 -17.06
C ASP A 54 13.60 -9.12 -15.62
N ALA A 55 14.13 -8.09 -14.91
CA ALA A 55 13.81 -7.84 -13.49
C ALA A 55 12.30 -7.75 -13.22
N ILE A 56 11.56 -7.02 -14.05
CA ILE A 56 10.10 -6.87 -13.93
C ILE A 56 9.38 -8.22 -14.15
N VAL A 57 9.87 -9.04 -15.08
CA VAL A 57 9.28 -10.37 -15.35
C VAL A 57 9.46 -11.28 -14.13
N GLU A 58 10.65 -11.28 -13.54
CA GLU A 58 10.90 -12.08 -12.33
C GLU A 58 10.12 -11.56 -11.12
N MET A 59 10.00 -10.23 -10.95
CA MET A 59 9.16 -9.63 -9.92
C MET A 59 7.70 -10.05 -10.06
N ARG A 60 7.12 -9.99 -11.27
CA ARG A 60 5.75 -10.48 -11.54
C ARG A 60 5.57 -11.95 -11.15
N LYS A 61 6.54 -12.82 -11.49
CA LYS A 61 6.48 -14.26 -11.15
C LYS A 61 6.52 -14.48 -9.63
N MET A 62 7.42 -13.79 -8.93
CA MET A 62 7.52 -13.90 -7.47
C MET A 62 6.25 -13.42 -6.78
N MET A 63 5.71 -12.28 -7.19
CA MET A 63 4.45 -11.75 -6.67
C MET A 63 3.28 -12.70 -6.96
N ALA A 64 3.20 -13.26 -8.17
CA ALA A 64 2.16 -14.22 -8.54
C ALA A 64 2.22 -15.53 -7.74
N ALA A 65 3.41 -15.95 -7.31
CA ALA A 65 3.62 -17.13 -6.47
C ALA A 65 3.32 -16.87 -4.98
N THR A 66 3.14 -15.61 -4.56
CA THR A 66 2.87 -15.25 -3.17
C THR A 66 1.38 -15.46 -2.86
N PRO A 67 1.03 -16.32 -1.88
CA PRO A 67 -0.36 -16.55 -1.54
C PRO A 67 -1.03 -15.28 -1.00
N PRO A 68 -2.31 -15.00 -1.36
CA PRO A 68 -3.05 -13.89 -0.79
C PRO A 68 -3.34 -14.12 0.70
N VAL A 69 -3.08 -13.10 1.52
CA VAL A 69 -3.38 -13.09 2.96
C VAL A 69 -4.41 -12.02 3.23
N THR A 70 -5.47 -12.35 3.96
CA THR A 70 -6.58 -11.43 4.23
C THR A 70 -6.62 -10.93 5.65
N THR A 71 -7.02 -9.66 5.81
CA THR A 71 -7.25 -9.04 7.11
C THR A 71 -8.57 -8.25 7.07
N LYS A 72 -9.50 -8.52 7.99
CA LYS A 72 -10.71 -7.69 8.17
C LYS A 72 -10.34 -6.38 8.88
N LEU A 73 -10.64 -5.24 8.27
CA LEU A 73 -10.33 -3.90 8.80
C LEU A 73 -11.53 -3.24 9.46
N ALA A 74 -12.70 -3.38 8.84
CA ALA A 74 -13.98 -2.89 9.35
C ALA A 74 -15.11 -3.81 8.86
N GLU A 75 -16.36 -3.48 9.16
CA GLU A 75 -17.50 -4.20 8.59
C GLU A 75 -17.51 -4.02 7.06
N GLY A 76 -17.61 -5.11 6.33
CA GLY A 76 -17.55 -5.13 4.86
C GLY A 76 -16.19 -4.77 4.25
N LEU A 77 -15.19 -4.31 5.02
CA LEU A 77 -13.91 -3.87 4.48
C LEU A 77 -12.76 -4.81 4.86
N HIS A 78 -12.10 -5.35 3.83
CA HIS A 78 -10.99 -6.29 3.92
C HIS A 78 -9.77 -5.79 3.17
N LEU A 79 -8.60 -6.23 3.61
CA LEU A 79 -7.34 -6.12 2.91
C LEU A 79 -6.95 -7.50 2.39
N ILE A 80 -6.48 -7.58 1.14
CA ILE A 80 -5.75 -8.72 0.58
C ILE A 80 -4.33 -8.26 0.31
N ALA A 81 -3.36 -8.90 0.95
CA ALA A 81 -1.94 -8.63 0.79
C ALA A 81 -1.22 -9.84 0.16
N GLY A 82 -0.10 -9.61 -0.51
CA GLY A 82 0.79 -10.65 -1.04
C GLY A 82 1.02 -10.58 -2.54
N PRO A 83 0.00 -10.72 -3.41
CA PRO A 83 0.20 -10.83 -4.87
C PRO A 83 0.34 -9.46 -5.56
N GLY A 84 1.38 -8.72 -5.29
CA GLY A 84 1.60 -7.35 -5.76
C GLY A 84 1.39 -6.34 -4.65
N GLY A 85 0.86 -5.16 -4.98
CA GLY A 85 0.44 -4.18 -3.99
C GLY A 85 -0.75 -4.66 -3.15
N ASN A 86 -0.97 -4.00 -2.03
CA ASN A 86 -2.11 -4.24 -1.16
C ASN A 86 -3.43 -3.92 -1.87
N ILE A 87 -4.42 -4.81 -1.76
CA ILE A 87 -5.73 -4.68 -2.39
C ILE A 87 -6.78 -4.44 -1.32
N GLY A 88 -7.46 -3.29 -1.37
CA GLY A 88 -8.63 -3.02 -0.52
C GLY A 88 -9.90 -3.62 -1.15
N VAL A 89 -10.76 -4.29 -0.36
CA VAL A 89 -12.03 -4.82 -0.85
C VAL A 89 -13.15 -4.40 0.07
N PHE A 90 -14.10 -3.63 -0.46
CA PHE A 90 -15.32 -3.25 0.25
C PHE A 90 -16.54 -3.98 -0.32
N THR A 91 -17.35 -4.56 0.56
CA THR A 91 -18.57 -5.31 0.22
C THR A 91 -19.78 -4.59 0.80
N TRP A 92 -20.79 -4.33 -0.04
CA TRP A 92 -22.09 -3.79 0.36
C TRP A 92 -23.21 -4.66 -0.24
N PRO A 93 -24.48 -4.51 0.13
CA PRO A 93 -25.57 -5.42 -0.31
C PRO A 93 -25.64 -5.67 -1.82
N GLU A 94 -25.34 -4.66 -2.66
CA GLU A 94 -25.50 -4.74 -4.11
C GLU A 94 -24.21 -5.08 -4.86
N GLY A 95 -23.06 -5.15 -4.17
CA GLY A 95 -21.78 -5.41 -4.88
C GLY A 95 -20.52 -5.43 -4.03
N LYS A 96 -19.40 -5.49 -4.75
CA LYS A 96 -18.04 -5.30 -4.21
C LYS A 96 -17.32 -4.22 -4.99
N LEU A 97 -16.50 -3.44 -4.26
CA LEU A 97 -15.54 -2.51 -4.80
C LEU A 97 -14.13 -3.00 -4.41
N ALA A 98 -13.22 -3.01 -5.37
CA ALA A 98 -11.80 -3.26 -5.13
C ALA A 98 -10.97 -1.99 -5.33
N ILE A 99 -9.90 -1.85 -4.54
CA ILE A 99 -8.82 -0.88 -4.74
C ILE A 99 -7.60 -1.67 -5.18
N ASP A 100 -7.16 -1.45 -6.41
CA ASP A 100 -6.12 -2.18 -7.12
C ASP A 100 -6.44 -3.66 -7.40
N SER A 101 -5.65 -4.32 -8.24
CA SER A 101 -5.94 -5.65 -8.75
C SER A 101 -4.77 -6.63 -8.68
N GLY A 102 -3.61 -6.18 -8.17
CA GLY A 102 -2.41 -7.01 -8.08
C GLY A 102 -1.82 -7.38 -9.44
N VAL A 103 -1.03 -8.44 -9.46
CA VAL A 103 -0.40 -8.95 -10.69
C VAL A 103 -1.30 -9.96 -11.41
N ALA A 104 -1.25 -9.98 -12.75
CA ALA A 104 -2.10 -10.85 -13.59
C ALA A 104 -2.03 -12.33 -13.22
N GLY A 105 -0.83 -12.84 -12.93
CA GLY A 105 -0.64 -14.27 -12.60
C GLY A 105 -1.29 -14.73 -11.30
N ALA A 106 -1.75 -13.80 -10.45
CA ALA A 106 -2.45 -14.09 -9.19
C ALA A 106 -3.97 -13.78 -9.25
N SER A 107 -4.48 -13.28 -10.38
CA SER A 107 -5.86 -12.81 -10.48
C SER A 107 -6.91 -13.82 -10.02
N ASP A 108 -6.76 -15.10 -10.38
CA ASP A 108 -7.71 -16.14 -9.98
C ASP A 108 -7.71 -16.35 -8.46
N ALA A 109 -6.53 -16.36 -7.82
CA ALA A 109 -6.40 -16.50 -6.38
C ALA A 109 -6.98 -15.29 -5.64
N ILE A 110 -6.75 -14.07 -6.15
CA ILE A 110 -7.29 -12.83 -5.60
C ILE A 110 -8.82 -12.83 -5.70
N LEU A 111 -9.38 -13.15 -6.87
CA LEU A 111 -10.82 -13.18 -7.11
C LEU A 111 -11.51 -14.27 -6.25
N LEU A 112 -10.89 -15.45 -6.14
CA LEU A 112 -11.38 -16.51 -5.25
C LEU A 112 -11.42 -16.04 -3.79
N GLN A 113 -10.38 -15.31 -3.35
CA GLN A 113 -10.37 -14.75 -2.01
C GLN A 113 -11.45 -13.69 -1.82
N MET A 114 -11.69 -12.84 -2.82
CA MET A 114 -12.79 -11.86 -2.80
C MET A 114 -14.18 -12.53 -2.74
N ASP A 115 -14.35 -13.69 -3.38
CA ASP A 115 -15.62 -14.44 -3.33
C ASP A 115 -15.91 -14.95 -1.92
N SER A 116 -14.89 -15.19 -1.09
CA SER A 116 -15.06 -15.59 0.32
C SER A 116 -15.67 -14.49 1.21
N PHE A 117 -15.65 -13.22 0.77
CA PHE A 117 -16.22 -12.10 1.52
C PHE A 117 -17.75 -11.93 1.31
N GLY A 118 -18.36 -12.78 0.50
CA GLY A 118 -19.79 -12.83 0.26
C GLY A 118 -20.15 -13.02 -1.21
N PRO A 119 -21.43 -13.29 -1.53
CA PRO A 119 -21.88 -13.63 -2.89
C PRO A 119 -22.04 -12.41 -3.81
N GLN A 120 -21.86 -11.19 -3.30
CA GLN A 120 -22.09 -9.96 -4.07
C GLN A 120 -21.15 -9.89 -5.29
N PRO A 121 -21.66 -9.44 -6.45
CA PRO A 121 -20.83 -9.30 -7.65
C PRO A 121 -19.79 -8.17 -7.51
N LEU A 122 -18.64 -8.32 -8.15
CA LEU A 122 -17.69 -7.22 -8.31
C LEU A 122 -18.28 -6.17 -9.27
N ARG A 123 -18.32 -4.90 -8.84
CA ARG A 123 -18.92 -3.79 -9.58
C ARG A 123 -17.93 -2.71 -9.97
N ILE A 124 -16.97 -2.41 -9.08
CA ILE A 124 -16.05 -1.29 -9.25
C ILE A 124 -14.64 -1.76 -8.92
N LEU A 125 -13.69 -1.34 -9.73
CA LEU A 125 -12.26 -1.40 -9.46
C LEU A 125 -11.70 0.02 -9.55
N ILE A 126 -11.01 0.48 -8.52
CA ILE A 126 -10.32 1.77 -8.52
C ILE A 126 -8.82 1.50 -8.55
N ASN A 127 -8.09 2.03 -9.53
CA ASN A 127 -6.64 1.97 -9.52
C ASN A 127 -6.05 3.21 -8.83
N THR A 128 -5.13 2.98 -7.88
CA THR A 128 -4.42 4.04 -7.17
C THR A 128 -3.43 4.75 -8.07
N HIS A 129 -2.69 4.00 -8.90
CA HIS A 129 -1.72 4.48 -9.88
C HIS A 129 -1.53 3.43 -11.00
N TRP A 130 -0.57 3.62 -11.91
CA TRP A 130 -0.48 2.83 -13.14
C TRP A 130 0.44 1.59 -13.06
N HIS A 131 1.26 1.40 -12.02
CA HIS A 131 2.23 0.32 -11.96
C HIS A 131 1.59 -1.07 -12.05
N TYR A 132 2.32 -1.99 -12.65
CA TYR A 132 1.85 -3.32 -13.03
C TYR A 132 1.38 -4.17 -11.83
N ASP A 133 2.02 -4.02 -10.69
CA ASP A 133 1.67 -4.77 -9.48
C ASP A 133 0.41 -4.26 -8.77
N HIS A 134 -0.20 -3.21 -9.31
CA HIS A 134 -1.51 -2.65 -8.93
C HIS A 134 -2.56 -2.80 -10.04
N THR A 135 -2.15 -2.96 -11.31
CA THR A 135 -3.06 -2.88 -12.45
C THR A 135 -3.07 -4.09 -13.38
N ASP A 136 -2.11 -5.00 -13.30
CA ASP A 136 -2.03 -6.15 -14.22
C ASP A 136 -3.25 -7.08 -14.13
N GLY A 137 -3.94 -7.14 -12.96
CA GLY A 137 -5.18 -7.90 -12.77
C GLY A 137 -6.43 -7.27 -13.39
N ASN A 138 -6.37 -6.03 -13.87
CA ASN A 138 -7.51 -5.24 -14.35
C ASN A 138 -8.40 -5.98 -15.35
N GLU A 139 -7.80 -6.67 -16.34
CA GLU A 139 -8.57 -7.41 -17.35
C GLU A 139 -9.42 -8.55 -16.74
N ALA A 140 -8.87 -9.26 -15.73
CA ALA A 140 -9.58 -10.31 -15.05
C ALA A 140 -10.74 -9.75 -14.22
N PHE A 141 -10.52 -8.61 -13.54
CA PHE A 141 -11.57 -7.92 -12.78
C PHE A 141 -12.68 -7.38 -13.69
N ARG A 142 -12.33 -6.83 -14.86
CA ARG A 142 -13.33 -6.43 -15.87
C ARG A 142 -14.17 -7.62 -16.34
N LYS A 143 -13.56 -8.77 -16.62
CA LYS A 143 -14.27 -10.01 -17.01
C LYS A 143 -15.27 -10.46 -15.92
N LYS A 144 -15.04 -10.09 -14.66
CA LYS A 144 -15.98 -10.31 -13.53
C LYS A 144 -17.05 -9.21 -13.40
N GLY A 145 -17.02 -8.19 -14.26
CA GLY A 145 -18.04 -7.13 -14.34
C GLY A 145 -17.64 -5.81 -13.68
N ALA A 146 -16.38 -5.63 -13.27
CA ALA A 146 -15.93 -4.38 -12.69
C ALA A 146 -15.87 -3.25 -13.72
N LEU A 147 -16.44 -2.09 -13.40
CA LEU A 147 -16.12 -0.81 -14.01
C LEU A 147 -14.77 -0.34 -13.43
N ILE A 148 -13.77 -0.13 -14.31
CA ILE A 148 -12.43 0.33 -13.88
C ILE A 148 -12.41 1.85 -13.87
N VAL A 149 -12.02 2.42 -12.72
CA VAL A 149 -11.98 3.86 -12.45
C VAL A 149 -10.58 4.28 -12.02
N SER A 150 -10.06 5.39 -12.52
CA SER A 150 -8.77 5.93 -12.09
C SER A 150 -8.64 7.43 -12.38
N HIS A 151 -7.54 8.05 -11.89
CA HIS A 151 -7.12 9.34 -12.42
C HIS A 151 -6.77 9.23 -13.92
N GLU A 152 -7.00 10.29 -14.70
CA GLU A 152 -6.79 10.30 -16.16
C GLU A 152 -5.33 9.95 -16.56
N ASN A 153 -4.33 10.38 -15.76
CA ASN A 153 -2.93 10.05 -16.02
C ASN A 153 -2.65 8.55 -15.92
N VAL A 154 -3.33 7.81 -15.04
CA VAL A 154 -3.22 6.35 -14.95
C VAL A 154 -3.61 5.71 -16.28
N ARG A 155 -4.77 6.09 -16.82
CA ARG A 155 -5.21 5.62 -18.14
C ARG A 155 -4.22 6.00 -19.24
N ASN A 156 -3.72 7.25 -19.23
CA ASN A 156 -2.76 7.73 -20.21
C ASN A 156 -1.46 6.91 -20.19
N ARG A 157 -0.92 6.64 -19.00
CA ARG A 157 0.28 5.82 -18.83
C ARG A 157 0.05 4.39 -19.28
N MET A 158 -1.06 3.76 -18.89
CA MET A 158 -1.40 2.39 -19.26
C MET A 158 -1.67 2.23 -20.76
N SER A 159 -2.12 3.28 -21.47
CA SER A 159 -2.46 3.21 -22.90
C SER A 159 -1.25 3.26 -23.85
N SER A 160 -0.05 3.49 -23.33
CA SER A 160 1.19 3.57 -24.11
C SER A 160 2.34 2.84 -23.41
N ALA A 161 3.35 2.46 -24.19
CA ALA A 161 4.55 1.86 -23.61
C ALA A 161 5.27 2.88 -22.70
N GLN A 162 5.74 2.42 -21.56
CA GLN A 162 6.50 3.20 -20.58
C GLN A 162 7.92 2.65 -20.45
N TYR A 163 8.83 3.49 -19.96
CA TYR A 163 10.17 3.07 -19.57
C TYR A 163 10.42 3.50 -18.12
N ILE A 164 10.78 2.55 -17.27
CA ILE A 164 11.13 2.82 -15.87
C ILE A 164 12.65 2.86 -15.77
N ASP A 165 13.22 4.06 -15.71
CA ASP A 165 14.67 4.29 -15.73
C ASP A 165 15.42 3.51 -14.66
N PHE A 166 14.90 3.48 -13.44
CA PHE A 166 15.55 2.83 -12.31
C PHE A 166 15.76 1.32 -12.54
N PHE A 167 14.79 0.65 -13.18
CA PHE A 167 14.85 -0.78 -13.48
C PHE A 167 15.42 -1.07 -14.88
N HIS A 168 15.71 -0.05 -15.68
CA HIS A 168 16.06 -0.18 -17.11
C HIS A 168 15.05 -1.05 -17.88
N ALA A 169 13.77 -0.91 -17.57
CA ALA A 169 12.72 -1.80 -18.01
C ALA A 169 11.67 -1.10 -18.90
N HIS A 170 11.34 -1.76 -20.01
CA HIS A 170 10.21 -1.38 -20.83
C HIS A 170 8.93 -2.09 -20.36
N ILE A 171 7.90 -1.31 -20.10
CA ILE A 171 6.56 -1.78 -19.79
C ILE A 171 5.71 -1.56 -21.01
N PRO A 172 5.20 -2.61 -21.68
CA PRO A 172 4.34 -2.45 -22.85
C PRO A 172 3.02 -1.77 -22.48
N ALA A 173 2.34 -1.18 -23.47
CA ALA A 173 0.98 -0.71 -23.29
C ALA A 173 0.07 -1.84 -22.79
N SER A 174 -0.80 -1.53 -21.84
CA SER A 174 -1.77 -2.49 -21.31
C SER A 174 -2.81 -2.88 -22.38
N PRO A 175 -3.34 -4.10 -22.35
CA PRO A 175 -4.46 -4.48 -23.21
C PRO A 175 -5.64 -3.51 -23.04
N SER A 176 -6.39 -3.25 -24.12
CA SER A 176 -7.54 -2.33 -24.07
C SER A 176 -8.58 -2.73 -23.01
N ALA A 177 -8.72 -4.02 -22.75
CA ALA A 177 -9.59 -4.56 -21.71
C ALA A 177 -9.12 -4.26 -20.27
N ALA A 178 -7.85 -3.91 -20.07
CA ALA A 178 -7.29 -3.53 -18.77
C ALA A 178 -7.35 -2.02 -18.49
N LEU A 179 -7.65 -1.20 -19.50
CA LEU A 179 -7.64 0.25 -19.37
C LEU A 179 -8.83 0.75 -18.54
N PRO A 180 -8.66 1.72 -17.65
CA PRO A 180 -9.78 2.38 -16.97
C PRO A 180 -10.80 2.94 -17.96
N GLU A 181 -12.09 2.67 -17.73
CA GLU A 181 -13.20 3.16 -18.58
C GLU A 181 -13.67 4.53 -18.14
N SER A 182 -13.68 4.75 -16.82
CA SER A 182 -14.07 6.02 -16.21
C SER A 182 -12.85 6.69 -15.60
N THR A 183 -12.63 7.94 -15.93
CA THR A 183 -11.51 8.70 -15.39
C THR A 183 -12.00 9.99 -14.72
N PHE A 184 -11.20 10.51 -13.78
CA PHE A 184 -11.44 11.77 -13.11
C PHE A 184 -10.18 12.64 -13.12
N PRO A 185 -10.31 14.00 -13.16
CA PRO A 185 -9.16 14.90 -13.24
C PRO A 185 -8.56 15.27 -11.87
N SER A 186 -9.31 15.15 -10.77
CA SER A 186 -8.83 15.55 -9.44
C SER A 186 -9.39 14.71 -8.31
N SER A 187 -10.70 14.43 -8.32
CA SER A 187 -11.36 13.62 -7.31
C SER A 187 -12.68 13.06 -7.82
N THR A 188 -13.13 11.99 -7.20
CA THR A 188 -14.46 11.42 -7.37
C THR A 188 -14.92 10.80 -6.06
N SER A 189 -16.21 10.47 -5.93
CA SER A 189 -16.74 9.81 -4.75
C SER A 189 -17.86 8.83 -5.10
N PHE A 190 -18.07 7.86 -4.22
CA PHE A 190 -19.10 6.84 -4.31
C PHE A 190 -19.82 6.76 -2.98
N ASN A 191 -21.16 6.63 -3.00
CA ASN A 191 -21.96 6.28 -1.84
C ASN A 191 -22.46 4.86 -2.05
N LEU A 192 -21.91 3.90 -1.30
CA LEU A 192 -22.17 2.47 -1.46
C LEU A 192 -22.70 1.89 -0.14
N GLY A 193 -24.00 1.59 -0.11
CA GLY A 193 -24.68 1.26 1.13
C GLY A 193 -24.60 2.44 2.12
N THR A 194 -24.02 2.20 3.29
CA THR A 194 -23.80 3.25 4.31
C THR A 194 -22.42 3.90 4.24
N GLU A 195 -21.55 3.48 3.31
CA GLU A 195 -20.17 3.98 3.22
C GLU A 195 -20.04 5.08 2.17
N GLU A 196 -19.37 6.17 2.53
CA GLU A 196 -18.89 7.19 1.59
C GLU A 196 -17.43 6.91 1.28
N ILE A 197 -17.12 6.72 0.00
CA ILE A 197 -15.76 6.46 -0.49
C ILE A 197 -15.30 7.66 -1.31
N ARG A 198 -14.27 8.34 -0.85
CA ARG A 198 -13.67 9.50 -1.52
C ARG A 198 -12.35 9.10 -2.16
N VAL A 199 -12.20 9.38 -3.45
CA VAL A 199 -10.97 9.17 -4.22
C VAL A 199 -10.37 10.52 -4.52
N THR A 200 -9.12 10.73 -4.14
CA THR A 200 -8.45 12.03 -4.29
C THR A 200 -7.10 11.87 -4.94
N HIS A 201 -6.92 12.50 -6.09
CA HIS A 201 -5.62 12.64 -6.73
C HIS A 201 -4.70 13.59 -5.96
N VAL A 202 -3.40 13.30 -5.99
CA VAL A 202 -2.35 14.17 -5.45
C VAL A 202 -1.42 14.63 -6.59
N PRO A 203 -0.75 15.79 -6.45
CA PRO A 203 0.31 16.19 -7.38
C PRO A 203 1.35 15.09 -7.54
N PRO A 204 2.13 15.09 -8.65
CA PRO A 204 3.13 14.06 -8.93
C PRO A 204 3.98 13.67 -7.71
N ALA A 205 3.86 12.42 -7.26
CA ALA A 205 4.41 11.89 -6.01
C ALA A 205 5.20 10.59 -6.25
N HIS A 206 4.58 9.40 -6.13
CA HIS A 206 5.18 8.13 -6.54
C HIS A 206 5.21 8.02 -8.08
N THR A 207 4.10 8.41 -8.72
CA THR A 207 3.95 8.65 -10.17
C THR A 207 3.27 10.01 -10.38
N ASP A 208 2.82 10.30 -11.62
CA ASP A 208 2.00 11.49 -11.90
C ASP A 208 0.49 11.23 -11.82
N GLY A 209 0.06 10.01 -11.51
CA GLY A 209 -1.34 9.60 -11.48
C GLY A 209 -1.88 9.21 -10.11
N ASP A 210 -1.09 9.35 -9.05
CA ASP A 210 -1.40 8.80 -7.73
C ASP A 210 -2.69 9.34 -7.12
N SER A 211 -3.46 8.42 -6.55
CA SER A 211 -4.68 8.74 -5.80
C SER A 211 -4.74 7.93 -4.52
N PHE A 212 -5.25 8.54 -3.45
CA PHE A 212 -5.60 7.82 -2.23
C PHE A 212 -7.12 7.72 -2.08
N ILE A 213 -7.57 6.69 -1.38
CA ILE A 213 -8.99 6.36 -1.22
C ILE A 213 -9.34 6.38 0.27
N GLN A 214 -10.31 7.21 0.65
CA GLN A 214 -10.83 7.30 2.01
C GLN A 214 -12.17 6.58 2.11
N PHE A 215 -12.28 5.62 3.01
CA PHE A 215 -13.52 5.04 3.51
C PHE A 215 -13.91 5.85 4.75
N VAL A 216 -14.88 6.77 4.59
CA VAL A 216 -15.15 7.82 5.57
C VAL A 216 -15.71 7.24 6.87
N ASN A 217 -16.75 6.40 6.77
CA ASN A 217 -17.43 5.84 7.93
C ASN A 217 -16.63 4.71 8.58
N ALA A 218 -15.94 3.90 7.79
CA ALA A 218 -15.02 2.87 8.29
C ALA A 218 -13.75 3.46 8.94
N ASN A 219 -13.45 4.74 8.68
CA ASN A 219 -12.22 5.44 9.12
C ASN A 219 -10.95 4.70 8.68
N VAL A 220 -10.91 4.33 7.38
CA VAL A 220 -9.79 3.66 6.74
C VAL A 220 -9.35 4.46 5.52
N VAL A 221 -8.04 4.54 5.29
CA VAL A 221 -7.47 5.17 4.09
C VAL A 221 -6.56 4.18 3.38
N HIS A 222 -6.78 3.98 2.08
CA HIS A 222 -5.84 3.27 1.21
C HIS A 222 -4.99 4.30 0.47
N THR A 223 -3.68 4.27 0.68
CA THR A 223 -2.78 5.29 0.15
C THR A 223 -2.22 4.95 -1.22
N GLY A 224 -2.39 3.70 -1.71
CA GLY A 224 -1.50 3.22 -2.76
C GLY A 224 -0.05 3.46 -2.37
N ASP A 225 0.80 3.68 -3.35
CA ASP A 225 2.24 3.82 -3.16
C ASP A 225 2.70 5.22 -2.67
N LEU A 226 1.76 6.04 -2.19
CA LEU A 226 2.11 7.16 -1.31
C LEU A 226 2.61 6.67 0.05
N GLY A 227 2.25 5.45 0.48
CA GLY A 227 2.62 4.86 1.76
C GLY A 227 3.30 3.50 1.58
N PHE A 228 4.43 3.32 2.29
CA PHE A 228 5.16 2.06 2.44
C PHE A 228 5.40 1.81 3.91
N ASN A 229 5.24 0.57 4.37
CA ASN A 229 5.50 0.22 5.76
C ASN A 229 6.58 -0.85 5.88
N GLY A 230 7.71 -0.49 6.52
CA GLY A 230 8.86 -1.37 6.71
C GLY A 230 9.86 -1.37 5.54
N PHE A 231 9.61 -0.57 4.49
CA PHE A 231 10.44 -0.49 3.29
C PHE A 231 10.76 0.96 2.93
N TYR A 232 11.86 1.17 2.20
CA TYR A 232 12.07 2.41 1.47
C TYR A 232 11.15 2.45 0.25
N PRO A 233 10.49 3.60 -0.04
CA PRO A 233 9.59 3.70 -1.17
C PRO A 233 10.33 3.76 -2.50
N PHE A 234 9.66 3.30 -3.54
CA PHE A 234 9.98 3.68 -4.91
C PHE A 234 9.38 5.05 -5.24
N ILE A 235 10.08 5.84 -6.04
CA ILE A 235 9.57 7.08 -6.65
C ILE A 235 9.94 6.99 -8.11
N ASP A 236 8.94 6.82 -8.96
CA ASP A 236 9.15 6.68 -10.40
C ASP A 236 9.36 8.05 -11.07
N TYR A 237 10.57 8.57 -10.93
CA TYR A 237 10.95 9.85 -11.51
C TYR A 237 10.87 9.85 -13.04
N SER A 238 10.90 8.68 -13.71
CA SER A 238 10.76 8.55 -15.17
C SER A 238 9.32 8.82 -15.64
N THR A 239 8.32 8.62 -14.77
CA THR A 239 6.92 8.92 -15.04
C THR A 239 6.37 10.07 -14.21
N GLY A 240 7.26 10.99 -13.84
CA GLY A 240 6.92 12.26 -13.18
C GLY A 240 6.90 12.21 -11.67
N GLY A 241 7.24 11.09 -11.04
CA GLY A 241 7.33 10.97 -9.59
C GLY A 241 8.35 11.93 -8.96
N LYS A 242 8.04 12.46 -7.78
CA LYS A 242 8.86 13.44 -7.04
C LYS A 242 8.78 13.20 -5.54
N VAL A 243 9.93 13.24 -4.87
CA VAL A 243 9.98 13.09 -3.41
C VAL A 243 9.20 14.20 -2.69
N ASP A 244 9.23 15.44 -3.19
CA ASP A 244 8.45 16.55 -2.60
C ASP A 244 6.94 16.32 -2.76
N GLY A 245 6.52 15.71 -3.88
CA GLY A 245 5.15 15.30 -4.09
C GLY A 245 4.71 14.17 -3.16
N MET A 246 5.59 13.17 -2.93
CA MET A 246 5.35 12.13 -1.93
C MET A 246 5.09 12.74 -0.55
N ILE A 247 5.95 13.65 -0.10
CA ILE A 247 5.81 14.35 1.19
C ILE A 247 4.48 15.12 1.22
N ALA A 248 4.14 15.86 0.15
CA ALA A 248 2.90 16.63 0.07
C ALA A 248 1.66 15.71 0.07
N GLY A 249 1.69 14.60 -0.68
CA GLY A 249 0.62 13.60 -0.72
C GLY A 249 0.38 12.97 0.64
N VAL A 250 1.43 12.52 1.32
CA VAL A 250 1.33 11.97 2.68
C VAL A 250 0.82 13.02 3.68
N ASN A 251 1.26 14.27 3.59
CA ASN A 251 0.72 15.36 4.42
C ASN A 251 -0.78 15.54 4.19
N LYS A 252 -1.25 15.48 2.92
CA LYS A 252 -2.67 15.56 2.60
C LYS A 252 -3.47 14.41 3.22
N VAL A 253 -2.95 13.17 3.16
CA VAL A 253 -3.56 12.02 3.85
C VAL A 253 -3.62 12.26 5.36
N LEU A 254 -2.55 12.75 5.98
CA LEU A 254 -2.51 13.01 7.41
C LEU A 254 -3.56 14.05 7.87
N THR A 255 -4.00 14.98 7.02
CA THR A 255 -5.04 15.97 7.37
C THR A 255 -6.42 15.35 7.60
N ILE A 256 -6.68 14.16 7.04
CA ILE A 256 -7.96 13.45 7.16
C ILE A 256 -7.91 12.29 8.14
N CYS A 257 -6.74 11.99 8.71
CA CYS A 257 -6.53 10.91 9.66
C CYS A 257 -6.67 11.38 11.11
N ASN A 258 -7.14 10.48 11.96
CA ASN A 258 -7.12 10.61 13.42
C ASN A 258 -6.39 9.41 14.04
N ASN A 259 -6.27 9.36 15.38
CA ASN A 259 -5.52 8.29 16.06
C ASN A 259 -6.11 6.88 15.88
N ALA A 260 -7.37 6.77 15.48
CA ALA A 260 -8.05 5.49 15.23
C ALA A 260 -8.06 5.10 13.74
N THR A 261 -7.59 5.96 12.84
CA THR A 261 -7.56 5.69 11.40
C THR A 261 -6.62 4.53 11.12
N LYS A 262 -7.10 3.54 10.37
CA LYS A 262 -6.27 2.47 9.80
C LYS A 262 -5.84 2.88 8.41
N ILE A 263 -4.57 2.70 8.09
CA ILE A 263 -4.01 3.12 6.81
C ILE A 263 -3.47 1.89 6.10
N ILE A 264 -4.02 1.60 4.92
CA ILE A 264 -3.52 0.56 4.02
C ILE A 264 -2.44 1.22 3.14
N PRO A 265 -1.14 0.92 3.34
CA PRO A 265 -0.10 1.37 2.42
C PRO A 265 -0.19 0.58 1.11
N GLY A 266 0.47 1.03 0.05
CA GLY A 266 0.60 0.23 -1.16
C GLY A 266 1.35 -1.08 -0.90
N HIS A 267 2.36 -1.03 -0.04
CA HIS A 267 3.15 -2.21 0.34
C HIS A 267 3.44 -2.25 1.85
N GLY A 268 3.40 -3.46 2.40
CA GLY A 268 3.66 -3.71 3.81
C GLY A 268 2.39 -3.79 4.66
N PRO A 269 2.52 -3.95 5.98
CA PRO A 269 1.40 -4.08 6.89
C PRO A 269 0.62 -2.78 7.06
N VAL A 270 -0.63 -2.90 7.52
CA VAL A 270 -1.50 -1.75 7.87
C VAL A 270 -0.78 -0.84 8.86
N MET A 271 -0.87 0.47 8.63
CA MET A 271 -0.24 1.52 9.42
C MET A 271 -1.25 2.22 10.34
N THR A 272 -0.75 2.71 11.44
CA THR A 272 -1.39 3.75 12.24
C THR A 272 -1.05 5.15 11.71
N THR A 273 -1.79 6.16 12.13
CA THR A 273 -1.48 7.57 11.81
C THR A 273 -0.08 7.99 12.33
N ALA A 274 0.35 7.43 13.47
CA ALA A 274 1.68 7.70 14.00
C ALA A 274 2.80 7.12 13.12
N GLU A 275 2.63 5.90 12.60
CA GLU A 275 3.59 5.27 11.69
C GLU A 275 3.64 6.01 10.34
N LEU A 276 2.49 6.43 9.79
CA LEU A 276 2.47 7.24 8.58
C LEU A 276 3.20 8.58 8.78
N LYS A 277 3.06 9.19 9.97
CA LYS A 277 3.80 10.41 10.32
C LYS A 277 5.31 10.16 10.40
N GLN A 278 5.73 9.05 11.01
CA GLN A 278 7.15 8.67 11.07
C GLN A 278 7.72 8.42 9.68
N TYR A 279 6.96 7.75 8.80
CA TYR A 279 7.32 7.55 7.40
C TYR A 279 7.49 8.89 6.67
N ARG A 280 6.54 9.84 6.80
CA ARG A 280 6.66 11.18 6.26
C ARG A 280 7.90 11.92 6.78
N ASP A 281 8.17 11.85 8.08
CA ASP A 281 9.33 12.50 8.70
C ASP A 281 10.65 11.93 8.18
N MET A 282 10.70 10.61 7.88
CA MET A 282 11.82 9.97 7.21
C MET A 282 12.02 10.53 5.80
N LEU A 283 10.95 10.63 4.99
CA LEU A 283 11.03 11.21 3.65
C LEU A 283 11.58 12.65 3.67
N VAL A 284 11.08 13.48 4.59
CA VAL A 284 11.53 14.88 4.75
C VAL A 284 13.02 14.93 5.09
N ASP A 285 13.46 14.19 6.12
CA ASP A 285 14.86 14.23 6.59
C ASP A 285 15.83 13.73 5.48
N VAL A 286 15.50 12.62 4.81
CA VAL A 286 16.34 12.09 3.72
C VAL A 286 16.37 13.06 2.53
N ALA A 287 15.22 13.60 2.11
CA ALA A 287 15.15 14.56 1.02
C ALA A 287 15.98 15.82 1.31
N GLU A 288 15.92 16.35 2.54
CA GLU A 288 16.69 17.53 2.93
C GLU A 288 18.21 17.25 2.90
N ARG A 289 18.65 16.10 3.41
CA ARG A 289 20.06 15.68 3.39
C ARG A 289 20.57 15.54 1.96
N VAL A 290 19.82 14.83 1.11
CA VAL A 290 20.19 14.64 -0.31
C VAL A 290 20.22 16.00 -1.04
N ARG A 291 19.22 16.87 -0.83
CA ARG A 291 19.16 18.21 -1.42
C ARG A 291 20.36 19.07 -1.01
N LYS A 292 20.77 19.01 0.26
CA LYS A 292 21.96 19.71 0.75
C LYS A 292 23.22 19.24 0.04
N LEU A 293 23.42 17.92 -0.09
CA LEU A 293 24.58 17.34 -0.78
C LEU A 293 24.59 17.70 -2.28
N LYS A 294 23.42 17.62 -2.94
CA LYS A 294 23.24 18.01 -4.35
C LYS A 294 23.57 19.50 -4.57
N LYS A 295 23.17 20.39 -3.67
CA LYS A 295 23.53 21.83 -3.70
C LYS A 295 25.04 22.07 -3.49
N GLN A 296 25.74 21.15 -2.82
CA GLN A 296 27.21 21.18 -2.67
C GLN A 296 27.96 20.63 -3.89
N GLY A 297 27.24 20.29 -4.98
CA GLY A 297 27.85 19.73 -6.20
C GLY A 297 28.16 18.24 -6.13
N ARG A 298 27.65 17.51 -5.11
CA ARG A 298 27.83 16.05 -5.05
C ARG A 298 26.95 15.40 -6.13
N ASP A 299 27.56 14.50 -6.89
CA ASP A 299 26.86 13.57 -7.77
C ASP A 299 26.19 12.43 -6.98
N VAL A 300 25.52 11.52 -7.67
CA VAL A 300 24.84 10.36 -7.07
C VAL A 300 25.82 9.54 -6.21
N ALA A 301 27.02 9.25 -6.72
CA ALA A 301 28.02 8.45 -5.98
C ALA A 301 28.46 9.16 -4.68
N GLY A 302 28.66 10.47 -4.74
CA GLY A 302 29.00 11.29 -3.57
C GLY A 302 27.86 11.39 -2.55
N VAL A 303 26.59 11.35 -3.00
CA VAL A 303 25.42 11.31 -2.10
C VAL A 303 25.29 9.94 -1.43
N VAL A 304 25.41 8.85 -2.17
CA VAL A 304 25.39 7.48 -1.65
C VAL A 304 26.50 7.28 -0.61
N ALA A 305 27.73 7.72 -0.91
CA ALA A 305 28.86 7.63 0.02
C ALA A 305 28.64 8.40 1.35
N ALA A 306 27.81 9.45 1.33
CA ALA A 306 27.47 10.24 2.52
C ALA A 306 26.40 9.56 3.40
N LYS A 307 25.79 8.44 2.97
CA LYS A 307 24.80 7.63 3.69
C LYS A 307 23.66 8.46 4.29
N PRO A 308 22.88 9.21 3.48
CA PRO A 308 21.84 10.10 3.99
C PRO A 308 20.71 9.37 4.73
N THR A 309 20.56 8.07 4.50
CA THR A 309 19.52 7.19 5.05
C THR A 309 19.91 6.51 6.36
N ALA A 310 21.18 6.53 6.78
CA ALA A 310 21.76 5.69 7.84
C ALA A 310 20.93 5.62 9.15
N LYS A 311 20.22 6.71 9.51
CA LYS A 311 19.34 6.77 10.69
C LYS A 311 18.15 5.81 10.60
N TYR A 312 17.77 5.39 9.39
CA TYR A 312 16.53 4.66 9.11
C TYR A 312 16.76 3.24 8.61
N ASP A 313 17.99 2.86 8.27
CA ASP A 313 18.33 1.62 7.58
C ASP A 313 17.93 0.35 8.35
N GLU A 314 17.93 0.40 9.70
CA GLU A 314 17.54 -0.75 10.52
C GLU A 314 16.05 -1.08 10.42
N ASN A 315 15.20 -0.06 10.19
CA ASN A 315 13.75 -0.18 10.16
C ASN A 315 13.16 -0.29 8.74
N HIS A 316 14.00 -0.16 7.70
CA HIS A 316 13.58 -0.20 6.30
C HIS A 316 14.42 -1.24 5.55
N LYS A 317 13.99 -2.51 5.63
CA LYS A 317 14.71 -3.66 5.05
C LYS A 317 13.88 -4.30 3.94
N GLY A 318 14.55 -4.72 2.89
CA GLY A 318 13.90 -5.30 1.72
C GLY A 318 13.63 -4.25 0.65
N PHE A 319 12.98 -4.60 -0.42
CA PHE A 319 12.64 -3.84 -1.61
C PHE A 319 13.81 -3.03 -2.20
N PHE A 320 14.22 -1.95 -1.54
CA PHE A 320 15.37 -1.12 -1.94
C PHE A 320 16.41 -1.08 -0.83
N THR A 321 17.68 -1.14 -1.24
CA THR A 321 18.81 -0.87 -0.34
C THR A 321 18.86 0.62 0.01
N PRO A 322 19.53 0.99 1.11
CA PRO A 322 19.80 2.39 1.44
C PRO A 322 20.39 3.21 0.29
N ASP A 323 21.34 2.61 -0.45
CA ASP A 323 22.03 3.24 -1.56
C ASP A 323 21.10 3.47 -2.76
N GLN A 324 20.24 2.48 -3.05
CA GLN A 324 19.20 2.59 -4.08
C GLN A 324 18.20 3.68 -3.74
N PHE A 325 17.74 3.73 -2.49
CA PHE A 325 16.81 4.79 -2.07
C PHE A 325 17.44 6.18 -2.11
N ALA A 326 18.70 6.33 -1.70
CA ALA A 326 19.42 7.59 -1.84
C ALA A 326 19.52 8.04 -3.31
N THR A 327 19.74 7.09 -4.24
CA THR A 327 19.75 7.33 -5.69
C THR A 327 18.38 7.76 -6.21
N ILE A 328 17.31 7.08 -5.79
CA ILE A 328 15.92 7.41 -6.14
C ILE A 328 15.57 8.83 -5.68
N VAL A 329 15.89 9.16 -4.42
CA VAL A 329 15.64 10.51 -3.89
C VAL A 329 16.44 11.56 -4.66
N TYR A 330 17.71 11.31 -4.97
CA TYR A 330 18.53 12.23 -5.77
C TYR A 330 17.93 12.52 -7.15
N SER A 331 17.42 11.49 -7.80
CA SER A 331 16.84 11.58 -9.16
C SER A 331 15.45 12.21 -9.18
N SER A 332 14.69 12.13 -8.06
CA SER A 332 13.33 12.66 -7.92
C SER A 332 13.25 14.09 -7.34
N LEU A 333 14.41 14.73 -7.06
CA LEU A 333 14.54 16.13 -6.57
C LEU A 333 14.57 17.16 -7.70
#